data_6e12296bf9b7d07ea18c11e0ce955ce6
#
_entry.id   6e12296bf9b7d07ea18c11e0ce955ce6
#
_cell.length_a   1.000
_cell.length_b   1.000
_cell.length_c   1.000
_cell.angle_alpha   90.00
_cell.angle_beta   90.00
_cell.angle_gamma   90.00
#
_symmetry.space_group_name_H-M   'P 1'
#
loop_
_entity.id
_entity.type
_entity.pdbx_description
1 polymer ?
#
loop_
_entity_poly.entity_id
_entity_poly.type
_entity_poly.pdbx_seq_one_letter_code
_entity_poly.pdbx_strand_id
1 'polypeptide(L)'
;MDEYDVIIVGSGANGGWAAMQLSEAGLKVLMLERGKELNPAVDFGEHKQPYELKFRGKGFPEELKERHEIGSKNYAFGETNHHFFIDEVENPYTAPKDKSFWWIR
;
A
#
# COMPACT_ATOMS: atom_id res chain seq x y z
N MET A 1 14.81 -22.84 -15.43
CA MET A 1 14.27 -21.47 -15.36
C MET A 1 12.76 -21.60 -15.31
N ASP A 2 12.10 -20.94 -14.36
CA ASP A 2 10.64 -20.99 -14.32
C ASP A 2 10.08 -20.11 -15.43
N GLU A 3 9.31 -20.69 -16.33
CA GLU A 3 8.62 -19.96 -17.39
C GLU A 3 7.19 -19.65 -16.94
N TYR A 4 6.73 -18.45 -17.22
CA TYR A 4 5.38 -17.96 -16.95
C TYR A 4 4.72 -17.53 -18.25
N ASP A 5 3.42 -17.81 -18.37
CA ASP A 5 2.64 -17.42 -19.53
C ASP A 5 2.27 -15.95 -19.50
N VAL A 6 2.07 -15.42 -18.27
CA VAL A 6 1.63 -14.04 -18.04
C VAL A 6 2.33 -13.43 -16.84
N ILE A 7 2.70 -12.17 -16.96
CA ILE A 7 3.20 -11.34 -15.87
C ILE A 7 2.19 -10.22 -15.58
N ILE A 8 1.73 -10.13 -14.35
CA ILE A 8 0.82 -9.06 -13.88
C ILE A 8 1.60 -8.15 -12.96
N VAL A 9 1.53 -6.85 -13.18
CA VAL A 9 2.16 -5.84 -12.35
C VAL A 9 1.11 -5.15 -11.49
N GLY A 10 1.20 -5.36 -10.19
CA GLY A 10 0.27 -4.85 -9.18
C GLY A 10 -0.82 -5.85 -8.80
N SER A 11 -1.02 -6.05 -7.50
CA SER A 11 -2.02 -6.97 -6.93
C SER A 11 -3.35 -6.30 -6.56
N GLY A 12 -3.54 -5.03 -6.93
CA GLY A 12 -4.78 -4.30 -6.67
C GLY A 12 -6.00 -4.97 -7.29
N ALA A 13 -7.17 -4.36 -7.15
CA ALA A 13 -8.45 -4.93 -7.58
C ALA A 13 -8.42 -5.51 -9.02
N ASN A 14 -7.87 -4.78 -9.95
CA ASN A 14 -7.78 -5.22 -11.35
C ASN A 14 -6.76 -6.34 -11.54
N GLY A 15 -5.57 -6.20 -10.95
CA GLY A 15 -4.51 -7.20 -11.04
C GLY A 15 -4.90 -8.53 -10.39
N GLY A 16 -5.51 -8.46 -9.20
CA GLY A 16 -6.02 -9.64 -8.51
C GLY A 16 -7.11 -10.37 -9.29
N TRP A 17 -8.06 -9.62 -9.86
CA TRP A 17 -9.09 -10.20 -10.71
C TRP A 17 -8.52 -10.84 -11.96
N ALA A 18 -7.61 -10.17 -12.65
CA ALA A 18 -6.94 -10.72 -13.85
C ALA A 18 -6.16 -11.99 -13.50
N ALA A 19 -5.42 -12.00 -12.40
CA ALA A 19 -4.67 -13.18 -11.95
C ALA A 19 -5.60 -14.38 -11.69
N MET A 20 -6.74 -14.15 -11.04
CA MET A 20 -7.73 -15.20 -10.80
C MET A 20 -8.22 -15.79 -12.12
N GLN A 21 -8.71 -14.95 -13.03
CA GLN A 21 -9.27 -15.40 -14.31
C GLN A 21 -8.26 -16.16 -15.18
N LEU A 22 -7.03 -15.66 -15.24
CA LEU A 22 -5.97 -16.28 -16.04
C LEU A 22 -5.51 -17.61 -15.42
N SER A 23 -5.41 -17.68 -14.10
CA SER A 23 -5.06 -18.92 -13.39
C SER A 23 -6.17 -19.97 -13.52
N GLU A 24 -7.44 -19.59 -13.45
CA GLU A 24 -8.57 -20.49 -13.68
C GLU A 24 -8.62 -21.00 -15.13
N ALA A 25 -8.14 -20.20 -16.08
CA ALA A 25 -7.96 -20.61 -17.46
C ALA A 25 -6.74 -21.55 -17.68
N GLY A 26 -6.02 -21.88 -16.63
CA GLY A 26 -4.88 -22.80 -16.66
C GLY A 26 -3.53 -22.17 -17.04
N LEU A 27 -3.45 -20.85 -17.09
CA LEU A 27 -2.20 -20.15 -17.37
C LEU A 27 -1.31 -20.05 -16.12
N LYS A 28 -0.02 -20.14 -16.31
CA LYS A 28 0.97 -19.93 -15.24
C LYS A 28 1.26 -18.43 -15.09
N VAL A 29 0.71 -17.84 -14.04
CA VAL A 29 0.75 -16.41 -13.80
C VAL A 29 1.82 -16.03 -12.78
N LEU A 30 2.66 -15.04 -13.10
CA LEU A 30 3.53 -14.36 -12.16
C LEU A 30 2.92 -12.99 -11.81
N MET A 31 2.68 -12.75 -10.53
CA MET A 31 2.24 -11.43 -10.06
C MET A 31 3.39 -10.73 -9.34
N LEU A 32 3.67 -9.50 -9.74
CA LEU A 32 4.67 -8.63 -9.14
C LEU A 32 3.94 -7.53 -8.35
N GLU A 33 4.15 -7.50 -7.05
CA GLU A 33 3.58 -6.48 -6.16
C GLU A 33 4.71 -5.64 -5.55
N ARG A 34 4.48 -4.35 -5.50
CA ARG A 34 5.42 -3.38 -4.94
C ARG A 34 5.26 -3.22 -3.43
N GLY A 35 4.03 -3.26 -2.94
CA GLY A 35 3.73 -3.11 -1.53
C GLY A 35 4.22 -4.30 -0.70
N LYS A 36 4.42 -4.09 0.60
CA LYS A 36 4.65 -5.19 1.53
C LYS A 36 3.37 -6.00 1.72
N GLU A 37 3.53 -7.23 2.10
CA GLU A 37 2.41 -8.07 2.51
C GLU A 37 1.73 -7.48 3.74
N LEU A 38 0.41 -7.36 3.69
CA LEU A 38 -0.41 -6.90 4.80
C LEU A 38 -0.98 -8.11 5.56
N ASN A 39 -0.95 -8.03 6.87
CA ASN A 39 -1.61 -9.01 7.73
C ASN A 39 -2.96 -8.45 8.19
N PRO A 40 -4.09 -8.98 7.71
CA PRO A 40 -5.40 -8.45 8.05
C PRO A 40 -5.69 -8.37 9.55
N ALA A 41 -5.16 -9.31 10.34
CA ALA A 41 -5.36 -9.35 11.79
C ALA A 41 -4.66 -8.20 12.55
N VAL A 42 -3.62 -7.65 11.97
CA VAL A 42 -2.77 -6.60 12.60
C VAL A 42 -2.95 -5.25 11.93
N ASP A 43 -2.99 -5.25 10.60
CA ASP A 43 -2.94 -4.02 9.81
C ASP A 43 -4.31 -3.36 9.63
N PHE A 44 -5.41 -4.13 9.76
CA PHE A 44 -6.76 -3.59 9.66
C PHE A 44 -7.35 -3.34 11.05
N GLY A 45 -7.55 -2.08 11.37
CA GLY A 45 -8.05 -1.64 12.68
C GLY A 45 -9.54 -1.29 12.74
N GLU A 46 -10.32 -1.68 11.74
CA GLU A 46 -11.74 -1.29 11.62
C GLU A 46 -12.63 -1.81 12.76
N HIS A 47 -12.21 -2.88 13.39
CA HIS A 47 -12.91 -3.48 14.53
C HIS A 47 -12.65 -2.77 15.87
N LYS A 48 -11.75 -1.78 15.88
CA LYS A 48 -11.41 -1.01 17.09
C LYS A 48 -12.31 0.21 17.23
N GLN A 49 -12.71 0.45 18.47
CA GLN A 49 -13.45 1.67 18.79
C GLN A 49 -12.51 2.89 18.75
N PRO A 50 -13.03 4.10 18.49
CA PRO A 50 -12.19 5.31 18.41
C PRO A 50 -11.31 5.55 19.65
N TYR A 51 -11.76 5.18 20.84
CA TYR A 51 -11.00 5.35 22.07
C TYR A 51 -9.86 4.33 22.23
N GLU A 52 -9.89 3.22 21.47
CA GLU A 52 -8.82 2.21 21.44
C GLU A 52 -7.73 2.56 20.45
N LEU A 53 -8.03 3.48 19.54
CA LEU A 53 -7.08 3.93 18.54
C LEU A 53 -6.11 4.95 19.14
N LYS A 54 -4.85 4.88 18.73
CA LYS A 54 -3.85 5.88 19.07
C LYS A 54 -4.33 7.27 18.64
N PHE A 55 -4.23 8.25 19.51
CA PHE A 55 -4.79 9.59 19.32
C PHE A 55 -6.30 9.62 18.98
N ARG A 56 -7.04 8.58 19.36
CA ARG A 56 -8.47 8.40 19.00
C ARG A 56 -8.73 8.40 17.48
N GLY A 57 -7.77 7.90 16.72
CA GLY A 57 -7.83 7.93 15.25
C GLY A 57 -7.65 9.32 14.63
N LYS A 58 -7.38 10.33 15.44
CA LYS A 58 -7.17 11.71 15.01
C LYS A 58 -5.74 12.14 15.33
N GLY A 59 -5.25 13.04 14.54
CA GLY A 59 -3.90 13.55 14.70
C GLY A 59 -2.89 12.81 13.84
N PHE A 60 -1.78 13.47 13.68
CA PHE A 60 -0.68 13.03 12.87
C PHE A 60 0.62 13.47 13.56
N PRO A 61 1.33 12.56 14.21
CA PRO A 61 2.59 12.90 14.87
C PRO A 61 3.57 13.57 13.92
N GLU A 62 4.32 14.53 14.42
CA GLU A 62 5.31 15.26 13.61
C GLU A 62 6.32 14.31 12.96
N GLU A 63 6.75 13.29 13.69
CA GLU A 63 7.64 12.23 13.19
C GLU A 63 7.09 11.52 11.93
N LEU A 64 5.76 11.30 11.86
CA LEU A 64 5.14 10.72 10.69
C LEU A 64 5.05 11.72 9.53
N LYS A 65 4.93 13.00 9.81
CA LYS A 65 4.97 14.04 8.78
C LYS A 65 6.33 14.14 8.13
N GLU A 66 7.40 14.07 8.94
CA GLU A 66 8.77 14.06 8.43
C GLU A 66 9.05 12.83 7.58
N ARG A 67 8.60 11.66 8.04
CA ARG A 67 8.77 10.39 7.31
C ARG A 67 7.98 10.33 6.01
N HIS A 68 6.80 10.93 5.99
CA HIS A 68 5.87 10.91 4.86
C HIS A 68 5.57 12.33 4.36
N GLU A 69 6.60 13.04 3.94
CA GLU A 69 6.47 14.44 3.53
C GLU A 69 5.39 14.68 2.46
N ILE A 70 5.30 13.80 1.49
CA ILE A 70 4.31 13.89 0.42
C ILE A 70 2.95 13.35 0.87
N GLY A 71 2.93 12.15 1.46
CA GLY A 71 1.71 11.50 1.93
C GLY A 71 0.94 12.33 2.96
N SER A 72 1.66 12.99 3.87
CA SER A 72 1.06 13.81 4.93
C SER A 72 0.26 15.02 4.44
N LYS A 73 0.43 15.42 3.17
CA LYS A 73 -0.34 16.48 2.52
C LYS A 73 -1.74 16.00 2.08
N ASN A 74 -1.98 14.71 2.08
CA ASN A 74 -3.28 14.15 1.74
C ASN A 74 -4.20 14.16 2.96
N TYR A 75 -5.40 14.68 2.80
CA TYR A 75 -6.40 14.76 3.87
C TYR A 75 -6.80 13.40 4.46
N ALA A 76 -6.73 12.34 3.68
CA ALA A 76 -7.07 11.00 4.09
C ALA A 76 -5.93 10.25 4.79
N PHE A 77 -4.71 10.80 4.78
CA PHE A 77 -3.55 10.19 5.39
C PHE A 77 -3.50 10.49 6.89
N GLY A 78 -3.37 9.48 7.72
CA GLY A 78 -3.38 9.62 9.16
C GLY A 78 -2.77 8.45 9.92
N GLU A 79 -2.80 8.53 11.24
CA GLU A 79 -2.22 7.54 12.14
C GLU A 79 -2.78 6.13 11.92
N THR A 80 -4.04 6.01 11.54
CA THR A 80 -4.71 4.71 11.41
C THR A 80 -4.43 4.01 10.07
N ASN A 81 -3.97 4.73 9.07
CA ASN A 81 -3.85 4.20 7.71
C ASN A 81 -2.52 4.49 7.01
N HIS A 82 -1.58 5.18 7.67
CA HIS A 82 -0.30 5.53 7.04
C HIS A 82 0.46 4.30 6.53
N HIS A 83 0.32 3.16 7.17
CA HIS A 83 0.97 1.91 6.80
C HIS A 83 0.44 1.29 5.50
N PHE A 84 -0.71 1.76 4.99
CA PHE A 84 -1.22 1.38 3.67
C PHE A 84 -0.59 2.20 2.55
N PHE A 85 0.13 3.25 2.88
CA PHE A 85 0.84 4.06 1.90
C PHE A 85 2.29 3.61 1.81
N ILE A 86 2.87 3.78 0.63
CA ILE A 86 4.30 3.54 0.46
C ILE A 86 5.04 4.70 1.10
N ASP A 87 5.99 4.38 1.97
CA ASP A 87 6.85 5.37 2.55
C ASP A 87 8.20 5.48 1.82
N GLU A 88 8.79 6.66 1.91
CA GLU A 88 10.04 6.98 1.23
C GLU A 88 11.26 6.33 1.88
N VAL A 89 11.11 5.78 3.08
CA VAL A 89 12.16 5.06 3.81
C VAL A 89 12.19 3.59 3.40
N GLU A 90 11.04 2.91 3.39
CA GLU A 90 10.95 1.51 3.00
C GLU A 90 11.08 1.32 1.49
N ASN A 91 10.59 2.27 0.73
CA ASN A 91 10.60 2.25 -0.73
C ASN A 91 11.10 3.59 -1.29
N PRO A 92 12.41 3.86 -1.22
CA PRO A 92 12.98 5.14 -1.61
C PRO A 92 12.94 5.32 -3.13
N TYR A 93 11.82 5.78 -3.64
CA TYR A 93 11.72 6.18 -5.04
C TYR A 93 12.06 7.64 -5.19
N THR A 94 13.03 7.91 -6.02
CA THR A 94 13.37 9.27 -6.41
C THR A 94 12.48 9.72 -7.56
N ALA A 95 11.76 10.81 -7.34
CA ALA A 95 11.06 11.52 -8.39
C ALA A 95 11.63 12.94 -8.52
N PRO A 96 11.66 13.53 -9.71
CA PRO A 96 11.95 14.94 -9.86
C PRO A 96 11.03 15.79 -8.97
N LYS A 97 11.55 16.84 -8.32
CA LYS A 97 10.77 17.67 -7.38
C LYS A 97 9.50 18.28 -7.99
N ASP A 98 9.53 18.55 -9.28
CA ASP A 98 8.42 19.08 -10.07
C ASP A 98 7.38 18.01 -10.48
N LYS A 99 7.72 16.72 -10.32
CA LYS A 99 6.88 15.57 -10.66
C LYS A 99 6.77 14.59 -9.51
N SER A 100 6.81 15.09 -8.29
CA SER A 100 6.64 14.26 -7.10
C SER A 100 5.26 13.60 -7.09
N PHE A 101 5.23 12.33 -6.79
CA PHE A 101 4.00 11.54 -6.66
C PHE A 101 4.10 10.65 -5.43
N TRP A 102 2.96 10.27 -4.93
CA TRP A 102 2.85 9.32 -3.84
C TRP A 102 1.95 8.16 -4.25
N TRP A 103 2.13 7.04 -3.56
CA TRP A 103 1.47 5.81 -3.92
C TRP A 103 0.64 5.28 -2.75
N ILE A 104 -0.55 4.83 -3.08
CA ILE A 104 -1.36 3.99 -2.19
C ILE A 104 -1.09 2.53 -2.60
N ARG A 105 -0.98 1.67 -1.61
CA ARG A 105 -0.89 0.22 -1.85
C ARG A 105 -2.21 -0.32 -2.32
#